data_152323fa5eac2208777391502d70783a
#
_entry.id   152323fa5eac2208777391502d70783a
#
_cell.length_a   1.000
_cell.length_b   1.000
_cell.length_c   1.000
_cell.angle_alpha   90.00
_cell.angle_beta   90.00
_cell.angle_gamma   90.00
#
_symmetry.space_group_name_H-M   'P 1'
#
loop_
_entity.id
_entity.type
_entity.pdbx_description
1 polymer ?
#
loop_
_entity_poly.entity_id
_entity_poly.type
_entity_poly.pdbx_seq_one_letter_code
_entity_poly.pdbx_strand_id
1 'polypeptide(L)'
;MLKVFTVLALALVGLQSCTQPKLVRVPTALVEFVSPYHVDLSWQLVSRKLNYSDSEGLFFALDDRKVYFANLNGMVTAALIESNGSWEEQIQWQRKFNEPISSGPVLSKQGLVVGTSKAQVMLLSPENGNVIWQSELSSEVLSKAVIVSDSNVNGSVFVRTVDGKLYSLSLTTGKVNWTMNHQQPKLSLRGIPPVTYSEGVIYVGWETGKVEAIDASTGELKWQSQVIVPKGRTDLERLIDIQAEMVIKNGRLYVFGYHGKLAVLNIKNGNIFWSKKVSGFQDFIVDNKTLYLVDEDDVLKAYDLLSGTMIWKQSNFKYRQLVDLVSYDEKQILLADGQGYFHWIDKVDGTQLARAKHIEIDKTGEQIIRVSVLNKTIFTLDSQGYVSVYSVKKTQI
;
A
#
# COMPACT_ATOMS: atom_id res chain seq x y z
N MET A 1 -29.97 -48.95 67.54
CA MET A 1 -30.24 -47.76 66.67
C MET A 1 -28.91 -47.25 66.12
N LEU A 2 -28.64 -47.61 64.91
CA LEU A 2 -27.33 -47.30 64.25
C LEU A 2 -27.57 -46.15 63.24
N LYS A 3 -26.98 -45.00 63.47
CA LYS A 3 -27.07 -43.89 62.54
C LYS A 3 -25.95 -44.01 61.52
N VAL A 4 -26.38 -44.21 60.29
CA VAL A 4 -25.50 -44.19 59.08
C VAL A 4 -25.27 -42.71 58.69
N PHE A 5 -24.03 -42.25 58.76
CA PHE A 5 -23.62 -40.99 58.15
C PHE A 5 -23.17 -41.23 56.68
N THR A 6 -23.93 -40.70 55.76
CA THR A 6 -23.55 -40.71 54.35
C THR A 6 -22.67 -39.45 54.07
N VAL A 7 -21.40 -39.64 53.74
CA VAL A 7 -20.50 -38.58 53.34
C VAL A 7 -20.66 -38.39 51.83
N LEU A 8 -21.19 -37.23 51.40
CA LEU A 8 -21.31 -36.82 50.00
C LEU A 8 -19.99 -36.15 49.61
N ALA A 9 -19.17 -36.85 48.83
CA ALA A 9 -17.96 -36.29 48.24
C ALA A 9 -18.32 -35.50 46.97
N LEU A 10 -18.30 -34.18 47.05
CA LEU A 10 -18.37 -33.30 45.84
C LEU A 10 -17.05 -33.35 45.10
N ALA A 11 -17.03 -33.99 43.95
CA ALA A 11 -15.91 -33.90 43.01
C ALA A 11 -15.94 -32.53 42.32
N LEU A 12 -15.07 -31.60 42.71
CA LEU A 12 -14.77 -30.38 41.93
C LEU A 12 -13.97 -30.78 40.66
N VAL A 13 -14.66 -30.90 39.56
CA VAL A 13 -14.00 -30.96 38.22
C VAL A 13 -13.52 -29.54 37.91
N GLY A 14 -12.22 -29.30 38.13
CA GLY A 14 -11.58 -28.07 37.69
C GLY A 14 -11.60 -27.97 36.18
N LEU A 15 -12.40 -27.07 35.63
CA LEU A 15 -12.31 -26.63 34.25
C LEU A 15 -10.97 -25.88 34.06
N GLN A 16 -9.94 -26.63 33.70
CA GLN A 16 -8.74 -26.00 33.19
C GLN A 16 -9.09 -25.42 31.81
N SER A 17 -9.44 -24.16 31.81
CA SER A 17 -9.47 -23.35 30.60
C SER A 17 -8.04 -23.33 30.01
N CYS A 18 -7.79 -24.11 28.99
CA CYS A 18 -6.59 -23.97 28.15
C CYS A 18 -6.65 -22.61 27.46
N THR A 19 -6.25 -21.55 28.12
CA THR A 19 -5.85 -20.32 27.48
C THR A 19 -4.55 -20.62 26.74
N GLN A 20 -4.65 -20.87 25.43
CA GLN A 20 -3.46 -20.87 24.59
C GLN A 20 -2.75 -19.51 24.79
N PRO A 21 -1.46 -19.51 25.12
CA PRO A 21 -0.74 -18.27 25.28
C PRO A 21 -0.85 -17.50 23.95
N LYS A 22 -1.38 -16.28 24.02
CA LYS A 22 -1.44 -15.38 22.89
C LYS A 22 -0.01 -15.24 22.38
N LEU A 23 0.26 -15.71 21.17
CA LEU A 23 1.58 -15.57 20.55
C LEU A 23 1.91 -14.08 20.46
N VAL A 24 2.76 -13.60 21.37
CA VAL A 24 3.23 -12.22 21.34
C VAL A 24 4.24 -12.14 20.20
N ARG A 25 3.91 -11.42 19.14
CA ARG A 25 4.80 -11.14 18.02
C ARG A 25 5.84 -10.11 18.49
N VAL A 26 7.03 -10.57 18.86
CA VAL A 26 8.12 -9.71 19.31
C VAL A 26 9.00 -9.36 18.11
N PRO A 27 9.26 -8.06 17.85
CA PRO A 27 10.15 -7.64 16.78
C PRO A 27 11.55 -8.25 16.94
N THR A 28 12.10 -8.77 15.86
CA THR A 28 13.47 -9.27 15.83
C THR A 28 14.45 -8.16 16.20
N ALA A 29 15.38 -8.43 17.13
CA ALA A 29 16.42 -7.49 17.49
C ALA A 29 17.33 -7.21 16.29
N LEU A 30 17.68 -5.93 16.11
CA LEU A 30 18.62 -5.55 15.04
C LEU A 30 20.04 -5.94 15.43
N VAL A 31 20.73 -6.58 14.50
CA VAL A 31 22.16 -6.87 14.66
C VAL A 31 22.95 -5.58 14.49
N GLU A 32 23.91 -5.32 15.35
CA GLU A 32 24.84 -4.19 15.21
C GLU A 32 25.76 -4.39 14.02
N PHE A 33 25.88 -3.37 13.19
CA PHE A 33 26.88 -3.30 12.12
C PHE A 33 27.15 -1.83 11.75
N VAL A 34 28.33 -1.58 11.20
CA VAL A 34 28.69 -0.24 10.73
C VAL A 34 27.98 0.01 9.39
N SER A 35 27.07 0.97 9.37
CA SER A 35 26.35 1.32 8.16
C SER A 35 27.20 2.23 7.25
N PRO A 36 27.34 1.90 5.95
CA PRO A 36 27.98 2.78 4.98
C PRO A 36 27.13 3.98 4.57
N TYR A 37 25.87 4.04 5.03
CA TYR A 37 24.95 5.14 4.76
C TYR A 37 24.49 5.81 6.05
N HIS A 38 24.34 7.13 5.98
CA HIS A 38 23.52 7.90 6.90
C HIS A 38 22.54 8.76 6.12
N VAL A 39 21.49 9.19 6.79
CA VAL A 39 20.46 10.05 6.20
C VAL A 39 20.48 11.40 6.90
N ASP A 40 20.42 12.46 6.10
CA ASP A 40 20.25 13.81 6.60
C ASP A 40 18.84 14.26 6.28
N LEU A 41 18.16 14.79 7.28
CA LEU A 41 16.87 15.44 7.10
C LEU A 41 17.08 16.72 6.30
N SER A 42 16.56 16.76 5.07
CA SER A 42 16.63 17.96 4.24
C SER A 42 15.60 18.98 4.67
N TRP A 43 14.36 18.53 4.85
CA TRP A 43 13.28 19.33 5.43
C TRP A 43 12.15 18.44 5.93
N GLN A 44 11.32 19.01 6.82
CA GLN A 44 10.14 18.33 7.36
C GLN A 44 8.98 19.33 7.45
N LEU A 45 7.81 18.90 7.02
CA LEU A 45 6.58 19.64 7.15
C LEU A 45 5.64 18.92 8.09
N VAL A 46 5.12 19.64 9.09
CA VAL A 46 4.12 19.12 10.00
C VAL A 46 2.74 19.18 9.35
N SER A 47 2.16 18.02 9.10
CA SER A 47 0.73 17.88 8.90
C SER A 47 0.09 17.43 10.21
N ARG A 48 -1.19 17.76 10.46
CA ARG A 48 -1.81 17.40 11.73
C ARG A 48 -1.91 15.88 11.89
N LYS A 49 -1.91 15.43 13.16
CA LYS A 49 -2.03 14.04 13.63
C LYS A 49 -2.96 13.19 12.75
N LEU A 50 -2.42 12.13 12.19
CA LEU A 50 -3.15 11.15 11.40
C LEU A 50 -3.45 9.92 12.28
N ASN A 51 -4.58 9.26 12.05
CA ASN A 51 -4.78 7.90 12.53
C ASN A 51 -4.26 6.95 11.46
N TYR A 52 -3.46 5.96 11.83
CA TYR A 52 -2.85 5.00 10.91
C TYR A 52 -3.86 4.35 9.96
N SER A 53 -5.03 3.97 10.46
CA SER A 53 -6.09 3.34 9.67
C SER A 53 -6.71 4.23 8.59
N ASP A 54 -6.53 5.55 8.69
CA ASP A 54 -7.21 6.49 7.81
C ASP A 54 -6.28 7.03 6.69
N SER A 55 -4.99 6.70 6.76
CA SER A 55 -3.95 7.21 5.84
C SER A 55 -3.61 6.27 4.69
N GLU A 56 -4.22 5.08 4.61
CA GLU A 56 -3.88 4.05 3.62
C GLU A 56 -4.01 4.51 2.17
N GLY A 57 -4.94 5.40 1.88
CA GLY A 57 -5.15 5.98 0.54
C GLY A 57 -4.26 7.18 0.21
N LEU A 58 -3.44 7.66 1.17
CA LEU A 58 -2.57 8.81 0.94
C LEU A 58 -1.21 8.37 0.39
N PHE A 59 -0.77 9.05 -0.67
CA PHE A 59 0.47 8.78 -1.39
C PHE A 59 1.22 10.08 -1.69
N PHE A 60 2.48 9.95 -2.11
CA PHE A 60 3.22 11.03 -2.74
C PHE A 60 3.03 10.98 -4.25
N ALA A 61 2.74 12.13 -4.86
CA ALA A 61 2.95 12.32 -6.28
C ALA A 61 4.22 13.14 -6.47
N LEU A 62 5.10 12.67 -7.33
CA LEU A 62 6.43 13.22 -7.53
C LEU A 62 6.60 13.60 -9.00
N ASP A 63 7.17 14.76 -9.26
CA ASP A 63 7.80 15.11 -10.53
C ASP A 63 9.30 15.40 -10.29
N ASP A 64 10.04 15.78 -11.30
CA ASP A 64 11.49 16.00 -11.20
C ASP A 64 11.88 17.08 -10.19
N ARG A 65 10.98 17.97 -9.79
CA ARG A 65 11.25 19.16 -8.98
C ARG A 65 10.34 19.28 -7.76
N LYS A 66 9.15 18.70 -7.79
CA LYS A 66 8.12 18.89 -6.77
C LYS A 66 7.61 17.58 -6.19
N VAL A 67 7.26 17.64 -4.94
CA VAL A 67 6.46 16.63 -4.25
C VAL A 67 5.07 17.21 -3.97
N TYR A 68 4.05 16.40 -4.25
CA TYR A 68 2.66 16.71 -3.93
C TYR A 68 2.17 15.70 -2.90
N PHE A 69 1.51 16.17 -1.87
CA PHE A 69 0.95 15.33 -0.81
C PHE A 69 -0.31 15.95 -0.24
N ALA A 70 -1.09 15.13 0.44
CA ALA A 70 -2.35 15.55 1.03
C ALA A 70 -2.51 14.99 2.45
N ASN A 71 -3.48 15.51 3.17
CA ASN A 71 -3.81 15.01 4.51
C ASN A 71 -5.32 14.94 4.76
N LEU A 72 -5.67 14.21 5.82
CA LEU A 72 -7.05 14.02 6.26
C LEU A 72 -7.73 15.30 6.76
N ASN A 73 -7.00 16.39 6.93
CA ASN A 73 -7.62 17.69 7.23
C ASN A 73 -8.06 18.42 5.96
N GLY A 74 -7.95 17.82 4.78
CA GLY A 74 -8.32 18.43 3.50
C GLY A 74 -7.27 19.39 2.93
N MET A 75 -6.03 19.34 3.41
CA MET A 75 -4.94 20.16 2.85
C MET A 75 -4.24 19.36 1.73
N VAL A 76 -4.07 19.99 0.58
CA VAL A 76 -3.19 19.52 -0.50
C VAL A 76 -2.05 20.50 -0.64
N THR A 77 -0.83 20.00 -0.69
CA THR A 77 0.41 20.80 -0.71
C THR A 77 1.28 20.40 -1.89
N ALA A 78 1.87 21.38 -2.57
CA ALA A 78 3.00 21.21 -3.47
C ALA A 78 4.23 21.88 -2.89
N ALA A 79 5.35 21.17 -2.82
CA ALA A 79 6.61 21.67 -2.31
C ALA A 79 7.76 21.30 -3.24
N LEU A 80 8.85 22.08 -3.23
CA LEU A 80 10.08 21.74 -3.93
C LEU A 80 10.81 20.58 -3.23
N ILE A 81 11.41 19.70 -4.00
CA ILE A 81 12.18 18.57 -3.49
C ILE A 81 13.55 19.05 -2.99
N GLU A 82 14.26 19.80 -3.82
CA GLU A 82 15.57 20.33 -3.50
C GLU A 82 15.43 21.71 -2.84
N SER A 83 16.08 21.90 -1.70
CA SER A 83 16.12 23.17 -1.05
C SER A 83 17.33 23.35 -0.14
N ASN A 84 17.78 24.60 -0.09
CA ASN A 84 18.78 25.08 0.87
C ASN A 84 18.16 26.02 1.94
N GLY A 85 16.84 26.05 2.05
CA GLY A 85 16.09 26.96 2.92
C GLY A 85 15.15 26.27 3.90
N SER A 86 14.36 27.07 4.63
CA SER A 86 13.34 26.57 5.55
C SER A 86 12.21 25.84 4.79
N TRP A 87 11.45 25.02 5.49
CA TRP A 87 10.32 24.26 4.87
C TRP A 87 9.25 25.22 4.30
N GLU A 88 9.05 26.40 4.87
CA GLU A 88 8.13 27.42 4.37
C GLU A 88 8.51 27.90 2.98
N GLU A 89 9.81 28.02 2.71
CA GLU A 89 10.34 28.45 1.41
C GLU A 89 10.16 27.38 0.33
N GLN A 90 9.94 26.11 0.74
CA GLN A 90 9.71 25.02 -0.19
C GLN A 90 8.28 24.96 -0.70
N ILE A 91 7.30 25.45 0.08
CA ILE A 91 5.90 25.43 -0.29
C ILE A 91 5.68 26.33 -1.50
N GLN A 92 5.27 25.72 -2.61
CA GLN A 92 4.86 26.44 -3.82
C GLN A 92 3.40 26.89 -3.71
N TRP A 93 2.55 26.01 -3.20
CA TRP A 93 1.17 26.32 -2.87
C TRP A 93 0.61 25.30 -1.87
N GLN A 94 -0.43 25.75 -1.16
CA GLN A 94 -1.29 24.93 -0.32
C GLN A 94 -2.75 25.28 -0.61
N ARG A 95 -3.59 24.24 -0.69
CA ARG A 95 -5.04 24.38 -0.84
C ARG A 95 -5.76 23.61 0.25
N LYS A 96 -6.66 24.30 0.93
CA LYS A 96 -7.53 23.75 1.95
C LYS A 96 -8.89 23.49 1.36
N PHE A 97 -9.34 22.25 1.43
CA PHE A 97 -10.70 21.80 1.10
C PHE A 97 -11.48 21.56 2.38
N ASN A 98 -12.80 21.65 2.31
CA ASN A 98 -13.67 21.40 3.45
C ASN A 98 -13.68 19.91 3.85
N GLU A 99 -13.53 19.05 2.86
CA GLU A 99 -13.60 17.60 3.04
C GLU A 99 -12.20 16.99 3.25
N PRO A 100 -12.10 15.94 4.10
CA PRO A 100 -10.86 15.18 4.26
C PRO A 100 -10.41 14.57 2.93
N ILE A 101 -9.13 14.72 2.57
CA ILE A 101 -8.54 13.99 1.45
C ILE A 101 -8.19 12.59 1.94
N SER A 102 -8.80 11.58 1.37
CA SER A 102 -8.62 10.16 1.75
C SER A 102 -7.88 9.34 0.70
N SER A 103 -7.63 9.91 -0.49
CA SER A 103 -6.94 9.22 -1.59
C SER A 103 -6.10 10.17 -2.43
N GLY A 104 -4.93 9.69 -2.82
CA GLY A 104 -3.99 10.43 -3.67
C GLY A 104 -3.04 11.32 -2.87
N PRO A 105 -2.44 12.35 -3.50
CA PRO A 105 -2.64 12.76 -4.90
C PRO A 105 -1.99 11.82 -5.92
N VAL A 106 -2.51 11.86 -7.15
CA VAL A 106 -1.91 11.19 -8.31
C VAL A 106 -1.68 12.22 -9.42
N LEU A 107 -0.44 12.35 -9.86
CA LEU A 107 -0.05 13.34 -10.86
C LEU A 107 -0.19 12.79 -12.28
N SER A 108 -0.71 13.62 -13.17
CA SER A 108 -0.67 13.45 -14.62
C SER A 108 -0.30 14.76 -15.31
N LYS A 109 -0.12 14.72 -16.61
CA LYS A 109 0.09 15.94 -17.42
C LYS A 109 -1.09 16.92 -17.35
N GLN A 110 -2.31 16.42 -17.09
CA GLN A 110 -3.54 17.21 -17.05
C GLN A 110 -3.83 17.75 -15.64
N GLY A 111 -3.24 17.19 -14.62
CA GLY A 111 -3.47 17.65 -13.25
C GLY A 111 -3.21 16.59 -12.19
N LEU A 112 -3.57 16.97 -10.96
CA LEU A 112 -3.49 16.13 -9.75
C LEU A 112 -4.88 15.60 -9.41
N VAL A 113 -5.06 14.30 -9.38
CA VAL A 113 -6.31 13.66 -8.92
C VAL A 113 -6.21 13.39 -7.42
N VAL A 114 -7.23 13.81 -6.68
CA VAL A 114 -7.44 13.49 -5.27
C VAL A 114 -8.85 13.00 -5.03
N GLY A 115 -9.01 12.08 -4.07
CA GLY A 115 -10.31 11.59 -3.60
C GLY A 115 -10.56 12.01 -2.16
N THR A 116 -11.85 12.08 -1.77
CA THR A 116 -12.25 12.49 -0.42
C THR A 116 -13.06 11.40 0.28
N SER A 117 -13.09 11.47 1.63
CA SER A 117 -13.95 10.62 2.46
C SER A 117 -15.44 10.95 2.31
N LYS A 118 -15.78 12.02 1.59
CA LYS A 118 -17.15 12.45 1.30
C LYS A 118 -17.54 12.21 -0.15
N ALA A 119 -17.04 11.11 -0.72
CA ALA A 119 -17.43 10.64 -2.04
C ALA A 119 -17.13 11.61 -3.20
N GLN A 120 -16.10 12.44 -3.08
CA GLN A 120 -15.72 13.36 -4.15
C GLN A 120 -14.40 12.96 -4.77
N VAL A 121 -14.26 13.18 -6.07
CA VAL A 121 -12.99 13.12 -6.82
C VAL A 121 -12.78 14.49 -7.47
N MET A 122 -11.60 15.02 -7.34
CA MET A 122 -11.22 16.32 -7.91
C MET A 122 -9.97 16.19 -8.76
N LEU A 123 -9.93 16.92 -9.88
CA LEU A 123 -8.71 17.22 -10.61
C LEU A 123 -8.28 18.65 -10.27
N LEU A 124 -7.06 18.79 -9.81
CA LEU A 124 -6.46 20.05 -9.41
C LEU A 124 -5.33 20.43 -10.36
N SER A 125 -5.14 21.74 -10.57
CA SER A 125 -3.97 22.27 -11.29
C SER A 125 -2.69 22.02 -10.49
N PRO A 126 -1.64 21.44 -11.08
CA PRO A 126 -0.35 21.25 -10.41
C PRO A 126 0.40 22.56 -10.12
N GLU A 127 0.07 23.65 -10.83
CA GLU A 127 0.72 24.95 -10.71
C GLU A 127 0.25 25.71 -9.47
N ASN A 128 -1.05 25.58 -9.11
CA ASN A 128 -1.63 26.44 -8.07
C ASN A 128 -2.70 25.76 -7.20
N GLY A 129 -2.99 24.47 -7.42
CA GLY A 129 -3.98 23.69 -6.66
C GLY A 129 -5.43 24.08 -6.90
N ASN A 130 -5.74 24.90 -7.93
CA ASN A 130 -7.13 25.23 -8.26
C ASN A 130 -7.87 24.01 -8.80
N VAL A 131 -9.15 23.88 -8.44
CA VAL A 131 -10.03 22.81 -8.96
C VAL A 131 -10.29 23.05 -10.45
N ILE A 132 -9.92 22.07 -11.29
CA ILE A 132 -10.24 22.06 -12.72
C ILE A 132 -11.64 21.47 -12.91
N TRP A 133 -11.92 20.34 -12.27
CA TRP A 133 -13.25 19.75 -12.17
C TRP A 133 -13.40 18.97 -10.85
N GLN A 134 -14.64 18.71 -10.47
CA GLN A 134 -15.05 17.92 -9.32
C GLN A 134 -16.23 17.03 -9.69
N SER A 135 -16.25 15.81 -9.17
CA SER A 135 -17.31 14.83 -9.38
C SER A 135 -17.71 14.17 -8.07
N GLU A 136 -19.01 13.98 -7.90
CA GLU A 136 -19.58 13.24 -6.77
C GLU A 136 -19.78 11.78 -7.16
N LEU A 137 -19.39 10.87 -6.27
CA LEU A 137 -19.55 9.44 -6.41
C LEU A 137 -20.54 8.92 -5.36
N SER A 138 -20.66 7.60 -5.23
CA SER A 138 -21.63 7.00 -4.29
C SER A 138 -21.11 6.84 -2.87
N SER A 139 -19.79 6.76 -2.69
CA SER A 139 -19.17 6.47 -1.41
C SER A 139 -17.72 6.97 -1.35
N GLU A 140 -17.10 6.87 -0.18
CA GLU A 140 -15.71 7.25 0.10
C GLU A 140 -14.73 6.67 -0.92
N VAL A 141 -13.75 7.49 -1.33
CA VAL A 141 -12.67 7.11 -2.25
C VAL A 141 -11.41 6.86 -1.43
N LEU A 142 -11.04 5.60 -1.26
CA LEU A 142 -9.79 5.21 -0.59
C LEU A 142 -8.73 4.70 -1.59
N SER A 143 -9.17 4.25 -2.75
CA SER A 143 -8.28 3.74 -3.79
C SER A 143 -7.48 4.86 -4.44
N LYS A 144 -6.18 4.66 -4.61
CA LYS A 144 -5.35 5.48 -5.49
C LYS A 144 -5.96 5.50 -6.90
N ALA A 145 -6.22 6.67 -7.45
CA ALA A 145 -6.74 6.80 -8.80
C ALA A 145 -5.72 6.30 -9.83
N VAL A 146 -6.22 5.73 -10.92
CA VAL A 146 -5.38 5.39 -12.09
C VAL A 146 -5.76 6.29 -13.25
N ILE A 147 -4.80 7.07 -13.73
CA ILE A 147 -4.99 8.05 -14.80
C ILE A 147 -4.41 7.47 -16.08
N VAL A 148 -5.24 7.37 -17.09
CA VAL A 148 -4.86 6.88 -18.41
C VAL A 148 -5.13 7.96 -19.46
N SER A 149 -4.09 8.35 -20.20
CA SER A 149 -4.15 9.44 -21.18
C SER A 149 -3.96 8.92 -22.61
N ASP A 150 -4.18 7.63 -22.88
CA ASP A 150 -4.05 7.07 -24.21
C ASP A 150 -5.34 7.17 -25.03
N SER A 151 -5.23 6.94 -26.35
CA SER A 151 -6.34 6.99 -27.29
C SER A 151 -7.38 5.89 -27.09
N ASN A 152 -7.02 4.78 -26.43
CA ASN A 152 -7.92 3.64 -26.24
C ASN A 152 -9.07 3.95 -25.28
N VAL A 153 -8.88 4.95 -24.41
CA VAL A 153 -9.86 5.31 -23.37
C VAL A 153 -10.22 6.80 -23.35
N ASN A 154 -9.81 7.56 -24.41
CA ASN A 154 -10.08 9.00 -24.55
C ASN A 154 -9.72 9.85 -23.32
N GLY A 155 -8.70 9.45 -22.55
CA GLY A 155 -8.33 10.05 -21.29
C GLY A 155 -9.36 9.76 -20.20
N SER A 156 -9.03 8.81 -19.31
CA SER A 156 -9.92 8.37 -18.22
C SER A 156 -9.22 8.35 -16.87
N VAL A 157 -9.99 8.55 -15.83
CA VAL A 157 -9.61 8.37 -14.43
C VAL A 157 -10.42 7.20 -13.87
N PHE A 158 -9.73 6.17 -13.41
CA PHE A 158 -10.35 5.01 -12.78
C PHE A 158 -10.21 5.12 -11.27
N VAL A 159 -11.32 5.00 -10.55
CA VAL A 159 -11.36 5.05 -9.09
C VAL A 159 -12.32 3.99 -8.55
N ARG A 160 -11.98 3.46 -7.38
CA ARG A 160 -12.85 2.54 -6.62
C ARG A 160 -13.37 3.23 -5.38
N THR A 161 -14.61 2.92 -5.02
CA THR A 161 -15.25 3.40 -3.80
C THR A 161 -15.49 2.27 -2.82
N VAL A 162 -15.63 2.62 -1.54
CA VAL A 162 -15.76 1.66 -0.42
C VAL A 162 -17.02 0.78 -0.56
N ASP A 163 -18.06 1.24 -1.25
CA ASP A 163 -19.28 0.47 -1.53
C ASP A 163 -19.15 -0.55 -2.67
N GLY A 164 -17.91 -0.82 -3.14
CA GLY A 164 -17.61 -1.85 -4.15
C GLY A 164 -17.83 -1.42 -5.59
N LYS A 165 -17.91 -0.11 -5.85
CA LYS A 165 -18.02 0.37 -7.22
C LYS A 165 -16.69 0.76 -7.82
N LEU A 166 -16.59 0.54 -9.11
CA LEU A 166 -15.52 1.01 -9.97
C LEU A 166 -16.10 2.02 -10.95
N TYR A 167 -15.47 3.16 -11.04
CA TYR A 167 -15.84 4.25 -11.93
C TYR A 167 -14.78 4.50 -12.98
N SER A 168 -15.20 4.79 -14.21
CA SER A 168 -14.42 5.50 -15.21
C SER A 168 -14.96 6.91 -15.34
N LEU A 169 -14.10 7.90 -15.11
CA LEU A 169 -14.43 9.32 -15.26
C LEU A 169 -13.64 9.89 -16.43
N SER A 170 -14.25 10.80 -17.17
CA SER A 170 -13.53 11.58 -18.18
C SER A 170 -12.42 12.42 -17.53
N LEU A 171 -11.19 12.26 -17.95
CA LEU A 171 -10.05 13.03 -17.43
C LEU A 171 -10.20 14.54 -17.69
N THR A 172 -10.89 14.91 -18.78
CA THR A 172 -11.09 16.32 -19.16
C THR A 172 -12.20 17.00 -18.38
N THR A 173 -13.32 16.28 -18.11
CA THR A 173 -14.53 16.88 -17.59
C THR A 173 -15.00 16.36 -16.23
N GLY A 174 -14.41 15.27 -15.75
CA GLY A 174 -14.85 14.57 -14.55
C GLY A 174 -16.15 13.78 -14.70
N LYS A 175 -16.86 13.87 -15.83
CA LYS A 175 -18.12 13.14 -16.03
C LYS A 175 -17.89 11.63 -15.99
N VAL A 176 -18.84 10.91 -15.38
CA VAL A 176 -18.84 9.45 -15.36
C VAL A 176 -19.06 8.92 -16.77
N ASN A 177 -18.13 8.15 -17.29
CA ASN A 177 -18.23 7.42 -18.56
C ASN A 177 -19.05 6.14 -18.35
N TRP A 178 -18.69 5.37 -17.33
CA TRP A 178 -19.39 4.15 -16.92
C TRP A 178 -19.09 3.81 -15.45
N THR A 179 -19.94 2.95 -14.89
CA THR A 179 -19.81 2.44 -13.52
C THR A 179 -20.06 0.94 -13.51
N MET A 180 -19.23 0.22 -12.77
CA MET A 180 -19.40 -1.20 -12.48
C MET A 180 -19.60 -1.40 -10.98
N ASN A 181 -20.48 -2.32 -10.59
CA ASN A 181 -20.78 -2.65 -9.20
C ASN A 181 -20.32 -4.08 -8.90
N HIS A 182 -19.55 -4.26 -7.84
CA HIS A 182 -19.13 -5.56 -7.34
C HIS A 182 -19.68 -5.78 -5.93
N GLN A 183 -20.22 -6.99 -5.70
CA GLN A 183 -20.80 -7.32 -4.39
C GLN A 183 -19.69 -7.48 -3.34
N GLN A 184 -19.72 -6.65 -2.32
CA GLN A 184 -18.80 -6.69 -1.19
C GLN A 184 -19.07 -7.87 -0.26
N PRO A 185 -18.03 -8.54 0.29
CA PRO A 185 -18.19 -9.49 1.39
C PRO A 185 -18.63 -8.75 2.67
N LYS A 186 -19.18 -9.48 3.63
CA LYS A 186 -19.59 -8.91 4.93
C LYS A 186 -18.44 -8.35 5.74
N LEU A 187 -17.24 -8.88 5.55
CA LEU A 187 -16.01 -8.46 6.21
C LEU A 187 -14.90 -8.39 5.15
N SER A 188 -14.25 -7.25 5.06
CA SER A 188 -13.06 -7.01 4.22
C SER A 188 -12.02 -6.22 5.01
N LEU A 189 -10.79 -6.22 4.56
CA LEU A 189 -9.80 -5.25 5.01
C LEU A 189 -10.19 -3.88 4.46
N ARG A 190 -9.80 -2.79 5.16
CA ARG A 190 -10.22 -1.45 4.76
C ARG A 190 -9.51 -0.92 3.51
N GLY A 191 -8.30 -1.41 3.22
CA GLY A 191 -7.53 -0.99 2.06
C GLY A 191 -8.22 -1.37 0.75
N ILE A 192 -8.19 -0.48 -0.23
CA ILE A 192 -8.74 -0.71 -1.56
C ILE A 192 -7.62 -0.48 -2.57
N PRO A 193 -7.03 -1.56 -3.14
CA PRO A 193 -5.95 -1.41 -4.10
C PRO A 193 -6.42 -0.70 -5.36
N PRO A 194 -5.54 0.03 -6.05
CA PRO A 194 -5.86 0.62 -7.33
C PRO A 194 -6.11 -0.48 -8.37
N VAL A 195 -6.77 -0.11 -9.45
CA VAL A 195 -6.81 -0.95 -10.65
C VAL A 195 -5.44 -0.93 -11.34
N THR A 196 -5.14 -1.94 -12.14
CA THR A 196 -3.94 -1.95 -13.00
C THR A 196 -4.39 -1.83 -14.46
N TYR A 197 -3.79 -0.93 -15.23
CA TYR A 197 -4.15 -0.70 -16.63
C TYR A 197 -3.08 -1.23 -17.57
N SER A 198 -3.51 -1.84 -18.67
CA SER A 198 -2.65 -2.18 -19.83
C SER A 198 -3.47 -2.31 -21.11
N GLU A 199 -3.06 -1.61 -22.14
CA GLU A 199 -3.55 -1.78 -23.53
C GLU A 199 -5.09 -1.82 -23.65
N GLY A 200 -5.78 -0.86 -23.05
CA GLY A 200 -7.25 -0.76 -23.11
C GLY A 200 -7.99 -1.70 -22.16
N VAL A 201 -7.29 -2.40 -21.27
CA VAL A 201 -7.88 -3.28 -20.27
C VAL A 201 -7.48 -2.85 -18.87
N ILE A 202 -8.43 -2.80 -17.96
CA ILE A 202 -8.17 -2.67 -16.52
C ILE A 202 -8.33 -4.02 -15.83
N TYR A 203 -7.46 -4.26 -14.88
CA TYR A 203 -7.44 -5.45 -14.03
C TYR A 203 -7.75 -5.03 -12.61
N VAL A 204 -8.69 -5.72 -11.99
CA VAL A 204 -9.18 -5.40 -10.64
C VAL A 204 -9.07 -6.61 -9.75
N GLY A 205 -8.38 -6.48 -8.62
CA GLY A 205 -8.39 -7.46 -7.53
C GLY A 205 -9.52 -7.11 -6.55
N TRP A 206 -10.32 -8.11 -6.18
CA TRP A 206 -11.45 -7.92 -5.29
C TRP A 206 -11.25 -8.60 -3.94
N GLU A 207 -11.95 -8.09 -2.95
CA GLU A 207 -12.01 -8.61 -1.57
C GLU A 207 -12.60 -10.03 -1.49
N THR A 208 -13.18 -10.49 -2.59
CA THR A 208 -13.66 -11.88 -2.77
C THR A 208 -12.57 -12.85 -3.25
N GLY A 209 -11.33 -12.35 -3.44
CA GLY A 209 -10.22 -13.12 -4.00
C GLY A 209 -10.32 -13.39 -5.51
N LYS A 210 -11.21 -12.68 -6.19
CA LYS A 210 -11.34 -12.69 -7.66
C LYS A 210 -10.44 -11.61 -8.28
N VAL A 211 -9.98 -11.92 -9.48
CA VAL A 211 -9.39 -10.93 -10.40
C VAL A 211 -10.28 -10.86 -11.63
N GLU A 212 -10.59 -9.66 -12.06
CA GLU A 212 -11.38 -9.37 -13.24
C GLU A 212 -10.59 -8.51 -14.22
N ALA A 213 -10.70 -8.82 -15.51
CA ALA A 213 -10.25 -7.97 -16.60
C ALA A 213 -11.45 -7.35 -17.28
N ILE A 214 -11.44 -6.04 -17.40
CA ILE A 214 -12.55 -5.22 -17.82
C ILE A 214 -12.10 -4.33 -18.99
N ASP A 215 -12.90 -4.19 -20.01
CA ASP A 215 -12.64 -3.23 -21.08
C ASP A 215 -12.66 -1.81 -20.51
N ALA A 216 -11.57 -1.10 -20.64
CA ALA A 216 -11.39 0.20 -20.01
C ALA A 216 -12.31 1.28 -20.62
N SER A 217 -12.75 1.12 -21.87
CA SER A 217 -13.61 2.06 -22.58
C SER A 217 -15.10 1.87 -22.29
N THR A 218 -15.54 0.60 -22.14
CA THR A 218 -16.96 0.25 -22.00
C THR A 218 -17.38 -0.20 -20.60
N GLY A 219 -16.43 -0.67 -19.76
CA GLY A 219 -16.72 -1.30 -18.48
C GLY A 219 -17.18 -2.76 -18.60
N GLU A 220 -17.11 -3.38 -19.77
CA GLU A 220 -17.53 -4.75 -19.99
C GLU A 220 -16.49 -5.75 -19.49
N LEU A 221 -16.98 -6.82 -18.83
CA LEU A 221 -16.13 -7.90 -18.34
C LEU A 221 -15.58 -8.72 -19.50
N LYS A 222 -14.24 -8.84 -19.60
CA LYS A 222 -13.54 -9.69 -20.59
C LYS A 222 -13.30 -11.10 -20.04
N TRP A 223 -12.81 -11.20 -18.83
CA TRP A 223 -12.63 -12.46 -18.12
C TRP A 223 -12.56 -12.26 -16.61
N GLN A 224 -12.81 -13.32 -15.84
CA GLN A 224 -12.61 -13.37 -14.40
C GLN A 224 -11.89 -14.64 -13.98
N SER A 225 -11.12 -14.57 -12.90
CA SER A 225 -10.38 -15.70 -12.34
C SER A 225 -10.48 -15.69 -10.81
N GLN A 226 -10.79 -16.84 -10.19
CA GLN A 226 -10.77 -17.02 -8.75
C GLN A 226 -9.35 -17.37 -8.31
N VAL A 227 -8.61 -16.38 -7.82
CA VAL A 227 -7.20 -16.53 -7.40
C VAL A 227 -7.10 -17.07 -5.98
N ILE A 228 -7.84 -16.46 -5.05
CA ILE A 228 -7.87 -16.86 -3.64
C ILE A 228 -9.27 -17.38 -3.32
N VAL A 229 -9.36 -18.57 -2.72
CA VAL A 229 -10.65 -19.15 -2.31
C VAL A 229 -10.78 -19.00 -0.80
N PRO A 230 -11.83 -18.33 -0.27
CA PRO A 230 -12.08 -18.22 1.15
C PRO A 230 -12.21 -19.61 1.80
N LYS A 231 -11.53 -19.83 2.92
CA LYS A 231 -11.57 -21.08 3.66
C LYS A 231 -11.81 -20.81 5.13
N GLY A 232 -12.67 -21.59 5.78
CA GLY A 232 -12.94 -21.45 7.21
C GLY A 232 -14.44 -21.55 7.51
N ARG A 233 -14.77 -21.55 8.81
CA ARG A 233 -16.14 -21.67 9.33
C ARG A 233 -16.73 -20.33 9.74
N THR A 234 -15.87 -19.39 10.16
CA THR A 234 -16.26 -18.06 10.59
C THR A 234 -15.94 -17.02 9.50
N ASP A 235 -16.59 -15.85 9.54
CA ASP A 235 -16.31 -14.76 8.60
C ASP A 235 -14.86 -14.26 8.73
N LEU A 236 -14.29 -14.27 9.94
CA LEU A 236 -12.90 -13.91 10.18
C LEU A 236 -11.90 -14.91 9.54
N GLU A 237 -12.16 -16.23 9.65
CA GLU A 237 -11.33 -17.25 9.01
C GLU A 237 -11.43 -17.21 7.49
N ARG A 238 -12.54 -16.70 6.97
CA ARG A 238 -12.81 -16.55 5.52
C ARG A 238 -12.35 -15.21 4.97
N LEU A 239 -11.83 -14.32 5.84
CA LEU A 239 -11.30 -13.03 5.43
C LEU A 239 -10.10 -13.24 4.51
N ILE A 240 -10.26 -12.86 3.25
CA ILE A 240 -9.23 -12.82 2.23
C ILE A 240 -9.31 -11.50 1.51
N ASP A 241 -8.21 -11.07 0.93
CA ASP A 241 -8.23 -9.84 0.14
C ASP A 241 -7.06 -9.81 -0.85
N ILE A 242 -7.28 -9.23 -2.03
CA ILE A 242 -6.21 -8.88 -2.98
C ILE A 242 -5.94 -7.40 -2.77
N GLN A 243 -5.05 -7.07 -1.83
CA GLN A 243 -4.77 -5.69 -1.42
C GLN A 243 -3.57 -5.05 -2.09
N ALA A 244 -2.57 -5.85 -2.47
CA ALA A 244 -1.41 -5.32 -3.15
C ALA A 244 -1.76 -4.83 -4.56
N GLU A 245 -1.17 -3.72 -4.99
CA GLU A 245 -1.25 -3.25 -6.37
C GLU A 245 -0.72 -4.35 -7.31
N MET A 246 -1.55 -4.77 -8.27
CA MET A 246 -1.16 -5.80 -9.22
C MET A 246 -0.15 -5.25 -10.23
N VAL A 247 0.81 -6.08 -10.63
CA VAL A 247 1.86 -5.68 -11.57
C VAL A 247 1.75 -6.48 -12.86
N ILE A 248 1.83 -5.79 -13.99
CA ILE A 248 1.86 -6.40 -15.32
C ILE A 248 3.29 -6.38 -15.88
N LYS A 249 3.78 -7.53 -16.31
CA LYS A 249 5.07 -7.64 -16.99
C LYS A 249 5.08 -8.83 -17.96
N ASN A 250 5.52 -8.59 -19.18
CA ASN A 250 5.70 -9.62 -20.23
C ASN A 250 4.44 -10.51 -20.43
N GLY A 251 3.26 -9.90 -20.54
CA GLY A 251 1.99 -10.60 -20.76
C GLY A 251 1.50 -11.41 -19.54
N ARG A 252 2.03 -11.14 -18.37
CA ARG A 252 1.69 -11.78 -17.09
C ARG A 252 1.19 -10.75 -16.11
N LEU A 253 0.16 -11.13 -15.35
CA LEU A 253 -0.40 -10.37 -14.24
C LEU A 253 0.02 -11.03 -12.94
N TYR A 254 0.76 -10.29 -12.11
CA TYR A 254 1.22 -10.72 -10.79
C TYR A 254 0.24 -10.22 -9.75
N VAL A 255 -0.24 -11.13 -8.90
CA VAL A 255 -1.30 -10.89 -7.91
C VAL A 255 -0.85 -11.40 -6.56
N PHE A 256 -0.98 -10.57 -5.53
CA PHE A 256 -0.63 -10.92 -4.17
C PHE A 256 -1.74 -10.52 -3.19
N GLY A 257 -2.04 -11.35 -2.20
CA GLY A 257 -3.14 -11.07 -1.29
C GLY A 257 -3.03 -11.71 0.08
N TYR A 258 -3.78 -11.12 1.00
CA TYR A 258 -3.87 -11.50 2.40
C TYR A 258 -4.63 -12.82 2.57
N HIS A 259 -4.17 -13.66 3.53
CA HIS A 259 -4.62 -15.04 3.75
C HIS A 259 -4.69 -15.86 2.46
N GLY A 260 -3.87 -15.50 1.49
CA GLY A 260 -4.00 -15.94 0.13
C GLY A 260 -2.76 -16.52 -0.49
N LYS A 261 -2.44 -15.97 -1.63
CA LYS A 261 -1.40 -16.48 -2.52
C LYS A 261 -0.68 -15.34 -3.21
N LEU A 262 0.57 -15.60 -3.59
CA LEU A 262 1.17 -15.00 -4.76
C LEU A 262 0.78 -15.85 -5.96
N ALA A 263 0.19 -15.26 -6.98
CA ALA A 263 -0.23 -15.94 -8.19
C ALA A 263 0.19 -15.14 -9.44
N VAL A 264 0.46 -15.85 -10.52
CA VAL A 264 0.77 -15.25 -11.82
C VAL A 264 -0.21 -15.77 -12.85
N LEU A 265 -0.91 -14.84 -13.49
CA LEU A 265 -1.97 -15.13 -14.44
C LEU A 265 -1.55 -14.72 -15.86
N ASN A 266 -2.10 -15.39 -16.84
CA ASN A 266 -2.07 -14.94 -18.22
C ASN A 266 -2.97 -13.72 -18.36
N ILE A 267 -2.42 -12.60 -18.83
CA ILE A 267 -3.13 -11.33 -18.96
C ILE A 267 -4.32 -11.40 -19.93
N LYS A 268 -4.30 -12.30 -20.93
CA LYS A 268 -5.33 -12.39 -21.97
C LYS A 268 -6.57 -13.14 -21.54
N ASN A 269 -6.43 -14.14 -20.62
CA ASN A 269 -7.54 -15.05 -20.30
C ASN A 269 -7.67 -15.42 -18.81
N GLY A 270 -6.82 -14.86 -17.95
CA GLY A 270 -6.88 -15.09 -16.50
C GLY A 270 -6.43 -16.49 -16.03
N ASN A 271 -5.90 -17.33 -16.91
CA ASN A 271 -5.40 -18.64 -16.52
C ASN A 271 -4.15 -18.51 -15.63
N ILE A 272 -4.12 -19.25 -14.53
CA ILE A 272 -3.01 -19.23 -13.59
C ILE A 272 -1.84 -20.05 -14.15
N PHE A 273 -0.69 -19.42 -14.37
CA PHE A 273 0.54 -20.11 -14.74
C PHE A 273 1.14 -20.85 -13.54
N TRP A 274 1.25 -20.17 -12.40
CA TRP A 274 1.69 -20.75 -11.15
C TRP A 274 1.17 -19.94 -9.95
N SER A 275 1.17 -20.56 -8.78
CA SER A 275 0.85 -19.87 -7.53
C SER A 275 1.62 -20.45 -6.36
N LYS A 276 1.88 -19.63 -5.34
CA LYS A 276 2.55 -20.00 -4.08
C LYS A 276 1.69 -19.59 -2.90
N LYS A 277 1.60 -20.45 -1.89
CA LYS A 277 0.95 -20.10 -0.63
C LYS A 277 1.89 -19.18 0.15
N VAL A 278 1.59 -17.91 0.12
CA VAL A 278 2.24 -16.85 0.88
C VAL A 278 1.21 -15.74 1.10
N SER A 279 1.13 -15.23 2.32
CA SER A 279 0.15 -14.22 2.73
C SER A 279 0.85 -12.90 2.95
N GLY A 280 0.23 -11.82 2.52
CA GLY A 280 0.67 -10.45 2.74
C GLY A 280 -0.30 -9.46 2.09
N PHE A 281 -0.11 -8.20 2.38
CA PHE A 281 -1.03 -7.13 1.97
C PHE A 281 -0.30 -5.91 1.40
N GLN A 282 1.02 -5.84 1.55
CA GLN A 282 1.81 -4.74 1.02
C GLN A 282 2.08 -4.90 -0.48
N ASP A 283 2.35 -3.80 -1.14
CA ASP A 283 2.79 -3.80 -2.52
C ASP A 283 4.13 -4.56 -2.67
N PHE A 284 4.41 -5.01 -3.86
CA PHE A 284 5.57 -5.82 -4.19
C PHE A 284 6.29 -5.30 -5.44
N ILE A 285 7.56 -5.63 -5.56
CA ILE A 285 8.36 -5.20 -6.71
C ILE A 285 8.49 -6.37 -7.71
N VAL A 286 8.23 -6.09 -8.98
CA VAL A 286 8.55 -6.98 -10.11
C VAL A 286 9.67 -6.36 -10.92
N ASP A 287 10.88 -6.86 -10.74
CA ASP A 287 12.06 -6.45 -11.50
C ASP A 287 12.31 -7.41 -12.67
N ASN A 288 13.48 -7.34 -13.34
CA ASN A 288 13.75 -8.05 -14.61
C ASN A 288 13.42 -9.55 -14.58
N LYS A 289 13.90 -10.29 -13.61
CA LYS A 289 13.69 -11.73 -13.46
C LYS A 289 13.17 -12.12 -12.07
N THR A 290 12.99 -11.16 -11.18
CA THR A 290 12.74 -11.40 -9.77
C THR A 290 11.55 -10.59 -9.28
N LEU A 291 10.74 -11.22 -8.43
CA LEU A 291 9.68 -10.60 -7.66
C LEU A 291 10.12 -10.55 -6.20
N TYR A 292 9.99 -9.39 -5.58
CA TYR A 292 10.29 -9.16 -4.17
C TYR A 292 9.00 -8.80 -3.44
N LEU A 293 8.72 -9.45 -2.31
CA LEU A 293 7.56 -9.16 -1.47
C LEU A 293 7.92 -9.30 0.02
N VAL A 294 7.10 -8.65 0.85
CA VAL A 294 7.09 -8.84 2.30
C VAL A 294 5.84 -9.62 2.68
N ASP A 295 6.01 -10.70 3.47
CA ASP A 295 4.87 -11.47 3.97
C ASP A 295 4.30 -10.89 5.27
N GLU A 296 3.19 -11.47 5.76
CA GLU A 296 2.48 -11.03 6.96
C GLU A 296 3.29 -11.15 8.28
N ASP A 297 4.43 -11.79 8.26
CA ASP A 297 5.38 -11.90 9.36
C ASP A 297 6.60 -10.98 9.20
N ASP A 298 6.57 -10.05 8.24
CA ASP A 298 7.68 -9.17 7.87
C ASP A 298 8.93 -9.92 7.37
N VAL A 299 8.74 -11.05 6.70
CA VAL A 299 9.82 -11.75 6.01
C VAL A 299 9.89 -11.30 4.56
N LEU A 300 11.00 -10.69 4.19
CA LEU A 300 11.27 -10.31 2.81
C LEU A 300 11.67 -11.55 1.99
N LYS A 301 11.08 -11.73 0.82
CA LYS A 301 11.27 -12.91 -0.04
C LYS A 301 11.47 -12.49 -1.49
N ALA A 302 12.35 -13.21 -2.18
CA ALA A 302 12.55 -13.08 -3.61
C ALA A 302 12.16 -14.37 -4.33
N TYR A 303 11.46 -14.21 -5.45
CA TYR A 303 11.00 -15.32 -6.28
C TYR A 303 11.42 -15.10 -7.74
N ASP A 304 11.80 -16.19 -8.41
CA ASP A 304 11.96 -16.19 -9.87
C ASP A 304 10.62 -15.97 -10.57
N LEU A 305 10.56 -15.01 -11.49
CA LEU A 305 9.32 -14.62 -12.15
C LEU A 305 8.69 -15.71 -13.01
N LEU A 306 9.48 -16.61 -13.59
CA LEU A 306 8.98 -17.62 -14.52
C LEU A 306 8.48 -18.85 -13.80
N SER A 307 9.26 -19.36 -12.84
CA SER A 307 8.99 -20.61 -12.14
C SER A 307 8.28 -20.44 -10.80
N GLY A 308 8.33 -19.24 -10.21
CA GLY A 308 7.90 -18.99 -8.85
C GLY A 308 8.79 -19.70 -7.80
N THR A 309 9.99 -20.10 -8.16
CA THR A 309 10.96 -20.68 -7.21
C THR A 309 11.49 -19.58 -6.32
N MET A 310 11.52 -19.81 -5.00
CA MET A 310 12.12 -18.89 -4.05
C MET A 310 13.64 -18.85 -4.27
N ILE A 311 14.18 -17.65 -4.49
CA ILE A 311 15.61 -17.40 -4.68
C ILE A 311 16.29 -17.23 -3.32
N TRP A 312 15.74 -16.32 -2.50
CA TRP A 312 16.22 -16.07 -1.15
C TRP A 312 15.09 -15.57 -0.24
N LYS A 313 15.32 -15.60 1.06
CA LYS A 313 14.47 -15.00 2.09
C LYS A 313 15.33 -14.30 3.14
N GLN A 314 14.86 -13.16 3.65
CA GLN A 314 15.48 -12.40 4.73
C GLN A 314 14.50 -12.31 5.90
N SER A 315 14.85 -12.90 7.04
CA SER A 315 13.96 -13.00 8.23
C SER A 315 14.39 -12.09 9.40
N ASN A 316 15.45 -11.31 9.24
CA ASN A 316 15.99 -10.45 10.31
C ASN A 316 15.09 -9.27 10.65
N PHE A 317 14.04 -9.06 9.85
CA PHE A 317 13.05 -7.99 10.05
C PHE A 317 11.73 -8.49 10.61
N LYS A 318 11.64 -9.78 11.00
CA LYS A 318 10.40 -10.40 11.43
C LYS A 318 9.74 -9.62 12.55
N TYR A 319 8.43 -9.33 12.36
CA TYR A 319 7.57 -8.57 13.28
C TYR A 319 8.02 -7.12 13.56
N ARG A 320 8.79 -6.52 12.65
CA ARG A 320 9.23 -5.13 12.80
C ARG A 320 8.28 -4.12 12.16
N GLN A 321 7.13 -4.58 11.64
CA GLN A 321 6.14 -3.74 10.96
C GLN A 321 6.76 -3.01 9.77
N LEU A 322 7.25 -3.80 8.81
CA LEU A 322 7.83 -3.25 7.60
C LEU A 322 6.80 -2.43 6.83
N VAL A 323 7.24 -1.30 6.31
CA VAL A 323 6.42 -0.36 5.56
C VAL A 323 7.04 -0.17 4.20
N ASP A 324 6.20 -0.17 3.19
CA ASP A 324 6.51 0.02 1.78
C ASP A 324 7.82 -0.62 1.32
N LEU A 325 7.72 -1.47 0.33
CA LEU A 325 8.84 -2.07 -0.36
C LEU A 325 9.10 -1.26 -1.63
N VAL A 326 10.19 -0.48 -1.66
CA VAL A 326 10.48 0.38 -2.80
C VAL A 326 11.83 0.08 -3.44
N SER A 327 11.92 0.19 -4.76
CA SER A 327 13.20 0.11 -5.46
C SER A 327 14.01 1.38 -5.19
N TYR A 328 15.17 1.25 -4.55
CA TYR A 328 16.05 2.38 -4.28
C TYR A 328 16.91 2.72 -5.50
N ASP A 329 17.45 1.68 -6.12
CA ASP A 329 18.16 1.74 -7.40
C ASP A 329 18.09 0.37 -8.11
N GLU A 330 18.89 0.19 -9.14
CA GLU A 330 18.95 -1.08 -9.90
C GLU A 330 19.36 -2.29 -9.04
N LYS A 331 20.14 -2.07 -7.98
CA LYS A 331 20.74 -3.13 -7.14
C LYS A 331 20.11 -3.28 -5.78
N GLN A 332 19.39 -2.25 -5.31
CA GLN A 332 18.98 -2.15 -3.92
C GLN A 332 17.47 -1.92 -3.79
N ILE A 333 16.91 -2.53 -2.75
CA ILE A 333 15.59 -2.29 -2.23
C ILE A 333 15.73 -1.44 -0.97
N LEU A 334 14.82 -0.49 -0.76
CA LEU A 334 14.64 0.23 0.48
C LEU A 334 13.34 -0.22 1.16
N LEU A 335 13.44 -0.47 2.47
CA LEU A 335 12.30 -0.67 3.37
C LEU A 335 12.40 0.32 4.52
N ALA A 336 11.27 0.69 5.09
CA ALA A 336 11.23 1.26 6.44
C ALA A 336 10.63 0.25 7.43
N ASP A 337 10.92 0.39 8.71
CA ASP A 337 10.28 -0.39 9.76
C ASP A 337 9.51 0.49 10.75
N GLY A 338 8.56 -0.10 11.49
CA GLY A 338 7.74 0.58 12.47
C GLY A 338 8.51 1.15 13.67
N GLN A 339 9.82 0.95 13.75
CA GLN A 339 10.70 1.48 14.79
C GLN A 339 11.62 2.59 14.27
N GLY A 340 11.34 3.10 13.05
CA GLY A 340 11.99 4.27 12.48
C GLY A 340 13.34 4.02 11.84
N TYR A 341 13.58 2.82 11.32
CA TYR A 341 14.80 2.51 10.58
C TYR A 341 14.51 2.34 9.10
N PHE A 342 15.43 2.84 8.28
CA PHE A 342 15.57 2.50 6.87
C PHE A 342 16.55 1.35 6.71
N HIS A 343 16.24 0.41 5.82
CA HIS A 343 17.06 -0.75 5.51
C HIS A 343 17.28 -0.83 4.00
N TRP A 344 18.55 -0.86 3.57
CA TRP A 344 18.92 -1.11 2.18
C TRP A 344 19.32 -2.58 2.03
N ILE A 345 18.65 -3.23 1.09
CA ILE A 345 18.80 -4.68 0.87
C ILE A 345 19.30 -4.94 -0.53
N ASP A 346 20.29 -5.80 -0.67
CA ASP A 346 20.77 -6.28 -1.96
C ASP A 346 19.70 -7.12 -2.66
N LYS A 347 19.42 -6.80 -3.92
CA LYS A 347 18.43 -7.52 -4.72
C LYS A 347 18.85 -8.94 -5.08
N VAL A 348 20.15 -9.22 -5.11
CA VAL A 348 20.70 -10.50 -5.58
C VAL A 348 20.54 -11.59 -4.53
N ASP A 349 20.88 -11.30 -3.28
CA ASP A 349 20.96 -12.31 -2.22
C ASP A 349 20.18 -11.97 -0.94
N GLY A 350 19.56 -10.77 -0.87
CA GLY A 350 18.80 -10.33 0.29
C GLY A 350 19.66 -9.84 1.46
N THR A 351 20.95 -9.65 1.27
CA THR A 351 21.84 -9.13 2.31
C THR A 351 21.51 -7.69 2.65
N GLN A 352 21.47 -7.35 3.95
CA GLN A 352 21.34 -5.99 4.41
C GLN A 352 22.65 -5.24 4.17
N LEU A 353 22.62 -4.23 3.29
CA LEU A 353 23.79 -3.43 2.90
C LEU A 353 24.00 -2.21 3.79
N ALA A 354 22.90 -1.61 4.24
CA ALA A 354 22.92 -0.40 5.05
C ALA A 354 21.68 -0.32 5.95
N ARG A 355 21.80 0.46 7.01
CA ARG A 355 20.71 0.86 7.90
C ARG A 355 20.94 2.27 8.40
N ALA A 356 19.90 3.07 8.42
CA ALA A 356 19.93 4.39 9.03
C ALA A 356 18.66 4.62 9.86
N LYS A 357 18.80 5.28 11.02
CA LYS A 357 17.67 5.65 11.84
C LYS A 357 17.00 6.91 11.27
N HIS A 358 15.69 6.95 11.25
CA HIS A 358 14.90 8.15 11.01
C HIS A 358 15.04 9.07 12.23
N ILE A 359 15.46 10.31 12.03
CA ILE A 359 15.94 11.19 13.10
C ILE A 359 14.84 11.58 14.09
N GLU A 360 13.59 11.68 13.64
CA GLU A 360 12.50 12.25 14.43
C GLU A 360 11.65 11.22 15.22
N ILE A 361 11.82 9.92 15.00
CA ILE A 361 11.03 8.87 15.68
C ILE A 361 11.68 8.43 17.00
N ASP A 362 12.02 9.36 17.88
CA ASP A 362 12.42 9.04 19.26
C ASP A 362 11.23 9.04 20.25
N LYS A 363 10.04 9.42 19.80
CA LYS A 363 8.84 9.44 20.64
C LYS A 363 8.10 8.12 20.52
N THR A 364 7.83 7.50 21.64
CA THR A 364 7.06 6.27 21.73
C THR A 364 5.72 6.39 20.99
N GLY A 365 5.52 5.59 19.94
CA GLY A 365 4.28 5.50 19.20
C GLY A 365 4.26 6.16 17.81
N GLU A 366 5.34 6.80 17.38
CA GLU A 366 5.45 7.32 16.01
C GLU A 366 5.91 6.22 15.05
N GLN A 367 5.26 6.08 13.89
CA GLN A 367 5.59 5.07 12.89
C GLN A 367 5.59 5.67 11.50
N ILE A 368 6.56 5.29 10.67
CA ILE A 368 6.50 5.56 9.23
C ILE A 368 5.32 4.77 8.67
N ILE A 369 4.50 5.41 7.84
CA ILE A 369 3.34 4.79 7.19
C ILE A 369 3.45 4.76 5.67
N ARG A 370 4.31 5.61 5.10
CA ARG A 370 4.64 5.63 3.66
C ARG A 370 6.09 5.97 3.43
N VAL A 371 6.67 5.31 2.43
CA VAL A 371 8.00 5.62 1.90
C VAL A 371 7.92 5.72 0.38
N SER A 372 8.58 6.72 -0.18
CA SER A 372 8.80 6.82 -1.62
C SER A 372 10.23 7.24 -1.89
N VAL A 373 10.74 6.91 -3.06
CA VAL A 373 12.11 7.26 -3.49
C VAL A 373 12.07 7.88 -4.88
N LEU A 374 12.74 9.00 -5.02
CA LEU A 374 13.02 9.63 -6.31
C LEU A 374 14.47 10.11 -6.35
N ASN A 375 15.24 9.66 -7.33
CA ASN A 375 16.64 10.07 -7.50
C ASN A 375 17.48 9.92 -6.22
N LYS A 376 17.26 8.81 -5.46
CA LYS A 376 17.88 8.51 -4.15
C LYS A 376 17.47 9.43 -2.99
N THR A 377 16.58 10.37 -3.22
CA THR A 377 15.91 11.14 -2.17
C THR A 377 14.78 10.30 -1.59
N ILE A 378 14.70 10.21 -0.26
CA ILE A 378 13.67 9.45 0.45
C ILE A 378 12.60 10.42 0.95
N PHE A 379 11.35 10.08 0.71
CA PHE A 379 10.16 10.79 1.20
C PHE A 379 9.44 9.87 2.17
N THR A 380 9.05 10.40 3.33
CA THR A 380 8.27 9.65 4.31
C THR A 380 7.05 10.43 4.77
N LEU A 381 5.99 9.69 5.03
CA LEU A 381 4.85 10.15 5.82
C LEU A 381 4.79 9.28 7.08
N ASP A 382 4.64 9.89 8.24
CA ASP A 382 4.49 9.17 9.50
C ASP A 382 3.08 9.24 10.09
N SER A 383 2.84 8.48 11.15
CA SER A 383 1.54 8.39 11.83
C SER A 383 1.11 9.68 12.55
N GLN A 384 2.01 10.65 12.70
CA GLN A 384 1.72 11.98 13.24
C GLN A 384 1.40 12.98 12.11
N GLY A 385 1.62 12.59 10.84
CA GLY A 385 1.39 13.43 9.68
C GLY A 385 2.59 14.31 9.31
N TYR A 386 3.79 13.98 9.77
CA TYR A 386 4.99 14.63 9.26
C TYR A 386 5.31 14.07 7.88
N VAL A 387 5.54 14.99 6.96
CA VAL A 387 6.15 14.69 5.67
C VAL A 387 7.61 15.10 5.76
N SER A 388 8.50 14.13 5.60
CA SER A 388 9.94 14.38 5.72
C SER A 388 10.66 13.95 4.44
N VAL A 389 11.68 14.71 4.10
CA VAL A 389 12.54 14.47 2.93
C VAL A 389 13.98 14.30 3.40
N TYR A 390 14.59 13.21 2.96
CA TYR A 390 15.95 12.84 3.36
C TYR A 390 16.87 12.72 2.17
N SER A 391 18.06 13.25 2.31
CA SER A 391 19.21 12.93 1.47
C SER A 391 20.02 11.78 2.07
N VAL A 392 20.53 10.90 1.22
CA VAL A 392 21.34 9.76 1.63
C VAL A 392 22.79 10.05 1.30
N LYS A 393 23.66 9.98 2.31
CA LYS A 393 25.09 10.18 2.16
C LYS A 393 25.86 8.92 2.51
N LYS A 394 26.98 8.67 1.80
CA LYS A 394 27.92 7.63 2.18
C LYS A 394 28.73 8.11 3.38
N THR A 395 28.84 7.26 4.39
CA THR A 395 29.77 7.48 5.49
C THR A 395 31.20 7.36 4.95
N GLN A 396 32.05 8.35 5.18
CA GLN A 396 33.48 8.21 4.92
C GLN A 396 34.01 7.26 5.99
N ILE A 397 34.36 6.05 5.57
CA ILE A 397 35.00 5.03 6.42
C ILE A 397 36.49 5.25 6.36
#